data_675abf2f683ee69149628c9b0efc3655
#
_entry.id   675abf2f683ee69149628c9b0efc3655
#
_cell.length_a   1.000
_cell.length_b   1.000
_cell.length_c   1.000
_cell.angle_alpha   90.00
_cell.angle_beta   90.00
_cell.angle_gamma   90.00
#
_symmetry.space_group_name_H-M   'P 1'
#
loop_
_entity.id
_entity.type
_entity.pdbx_description
1 polymer ?
#
loop_
_entity_poly.entity_id
_entity_poly.type
_entity_poly.pdbx_seq_one_letter_code
_entity_poly.pdbx_strand_id
1 'polypeptide(L)'
;MDNAVKLYNDVSANCSEIITKSYSTSFSLGIYTLHKSIHEYIYNIYGFVRFADEIVDTFHDLDKKKVLNQFEKDTFESIENRFSTNPVLHSFQMLSLIHI
;
A
#
# COMPACT_ATOMS: atom_id res chain seq x y z
N MET A 1 10.09 15.96 -13.27
CA MET A 1 8.97 15.63 -12.37
C MET A 1 8.85 16.71 -11.33
N ASP A 2 7.64 17.10 -11.02
CA ASP A 2 7.34 18.04 -9.95
C ASP A 2 7.84 17.50 -8.61
N ASN A 3 8.56 18.34 -7.84
CA ASN A 3 9.07 17.96 -6.54
C ASN A 3 7.95 17.60 -5.54
N ALA A 4 6.78 18.25 -5.68
CA ALA A 4 5.64 17.94 -4.83
C ALA A 4 5.08 16.56 -5.12
N VAL A 5 5.04 16.13 -6.38
CA VAL A 5 4.62 14.79 -6.77
C VAL A 5 5.59 13.74 -6.24
N LYS A 6 6.89 13.99 -6.38
CA LYS A 6 7.91 13.08 -5.87
C LYS A 6 7.80 12.93 -4.35
N LEU A 7 7.61 14.04 -3.65
CA LEU A 7 7.45 14.02 -2.20
C LEU A 7 6.23 13.18 -1.80
N TYR A 8 5.10 13.35 -2.47
CA TYR A 8 3.91 12.58 -2.17
C TYR A 8 4.11 11.08 -2.43
N ASN A 9 4.79 10.74 -3.53
CA ASN A 9 5.13 9.34 -3.82
C ASN A 9 6.02 8.74 -2.73
N ASP A 10 7.04 9.47 -2.30
CA ASP A 10 7.97 9.00 -1.27
C ASP A 10 7.27 8.83 0.09
N VAL A 11 6.42 9.77 0.47
CA VAL A 11 5.66 9.69 1.72
C VAL A 11 4.69 8.51 1.68
N SER A 12 4.03 8.31 0.55
CA SER A 12 3.11 7.19 0.38
C SER A 12 3.81 5.84 0.50
N ALA A 13 4.97 5.70 -0.12
CA ALA A 13 5.79 4.49 0.01
C ALA A 13 6.26 4.29 1.46
N ASN A 14 6.63 5.35 2.16
CA ASN A 14 7.02 5.27 3.56
C ASN A 14 5.86 4.82 4.45
N CYS A 15 4.63 5.20 4.15
CA CYS A 15 3.46 4.72 4.88
C CYS A 15 3.33 3.20 4.78
N SER A 16 3.49 2.64 3.59
CA SER A 16 3.44 1.19 3.40
C SER A 16 4.60 0.47 4.09
N GLU A 17 5.78 1.08 4.12
CA GLU A 17 6.92 0.54 4.85
C GLU A 17 6.66 0.51 6.35
N ILE A 18 6.12 1.58 6.92
CA ILE A 18 5.77 1.66 8.34
C ILE A 18 4.75 0.57 8.69
N ILE A 19 3.74 0.39 7.86
CA ILE A 19 2.73 -0.65 8.07
C ILE A 19 3.38 -2.02 8.08
N THR A 20 4.23 -2.32 7.11
CA THR A 20 4.91 -3.61 7.03
C THR A 20 5.73 -3.88 8.30
N LYS A 21 6.54 -2.91 8.69
CA LYS A 21 7.43 -3.06 9.86
C LYS A 21 6.65 -3.15 11.17
N SER A 22 5.52 -2.47 11.27
CA SER A 22 4.69 -2.47 12.46
C SER A 22 3.91 -3.77 12.64
N TYR A 23 3.47 -4.39 11.55
CA TYR A 23 2.64 -5.59 11.60
C TYR A 23 3.43 -6.89 11.49
N SER A 24 4.61 -6.87 10.89
CA SER A 24 5.39 -8.11 10.74
C SER A 24 6.89 -7.86 10.80
N THR A 25 7.45 -8.05 11.99
CA THR A 25 8.90 -7.97 12.19
C THR A 25 9.62 -9.07 11.39
N SER A 26 9.09 -10.30 11.43
CA SER A 26 9.71 -11.44 10.74
C SER A 26 9.73 -11.22 9.22
N PHE A 27 8.63 -10.75 8.65
CA PHE A 27 8.54 -10.48 7.22
C PHE A 27 9.50 -9.36 6.83
N SER A 28 9.56 -8.29 7.64
CA SER A 28 10.47 -7.17 7.39
C SER A 28 11.93 -7.59 7.43
N LEU A 29 12.30 -8.47 8.37
CA LEU A 29 13.67 -9.01 8.42
C LEU A 29 13.99 -9.83 7.17
N GLY A 30 13.02 -10.60 6.69
CA GLY A 30 13.19 -11.39 5.46
C GLY A 30 13.42 -10.51 4.24
N ILE A 31 12.79 -9.34 4.17
CA ILE A 31 12.96 -8.41 3.05
C ILE A 31 14.42 -7.96 2.93
N TYR A 32 15.10 -7.76 4.07
CA TYR A 32 16.50 -7.32 4.06
C TYR A 32 17.45 -8.33 3.42
N THR A 33 17.04 -9.58 3.24
CA THR A 33 17.84 -10.58 2.53
C THR A 33 17.78 -10.41 1.02
N LEU A 34 16.83 -9.60 0.54
CA LEU A 34 16.62 -9.37 -0.89
C LEU A 34 17.36 -8.12 -1.35
N HIS A 35 17.55 -7.99 -2.65
CA HIS A 35 18.20 -6.81 -3.20
C HIS A 35 17.41 -5.55 -2.83
N LYS A 36 18.13 -4.51 -2.42
CA LYS A 36 17.53 -3.27 -1.94
C LYS A 36 16.55 -2.64 -2.94
N SER A 37 16.80 -2.82 -4.23
CA SER A 37 15.98 -2.20 -5.28
C SER A 37 14.52 -2.69 -5.30
N ILE A 38 14.22 -3.85 -4.69
CA ILE A 38 12.86 -4.38 -4.68
C ILE A 38 12.16 -4.21 -3.35
N HIS A 39 12.83 -3.68 -2.32
CA HIS A 39 12.24 -3.51 -0.98
C HIS A 39 10.97 -2.67 -1.03
N GLU A 40 11.02 -1.53 -1.71
CA GLU A 40 9.89 -0.61 -1.80
C GLU A 40 8.66 -1.27 -2.43
N TYR A 41 8.87 -2.06 -3.48
CA TYR A 41 7.78 -2.75 -4.15
C TYR A 41 7.07 -3.73 -3.21
N ILE A 42 7.87 -4.45 -2.42
CA ILE A 42 7.33 -5.42 -1.47
C ILE A 42 6.56 -4.71 -0.36
N TYR A 43 7.08 -3.60 0.16
CA TYR A 43 6.36 -2.79 1.15
C TYR A 43 5.04 -2.27 0.59
N ASN A 44 5.03 -1.82 -0.65
CA ASN A 44 3.81 -1.29 -1.28
C ASN A 44 2.74 -2.38 -1.43
N ILE A 45 3.13 -3.61 -1.77
CA ILE A 45 2.21 -4.74 -1.85
C ILE A 45 1.70 -5.11 -0.47
N TYR A 46 2.60 -5.27 0.50
CA TYR A 46 2.22 -5.69 1.84
C TYR A 46 1.29 -4.69 2.52
N GLY A 47 1.56 -3.40 2.39
CA GLY A 47 0.70 -2.37 2.96
C GLY A 47 -0.73 -2.46 2.44
N PHE A 48 -0.89 -2.71 1.15
CA PHE A 48 -2.20 -2.89 0.54
C PHE A 48 -2.93 -4.11 1.12
N VAL A 49 -2.25 -5.26 1.14
CA VAL A 49 -2.83 -6.50 1.66
C VAL A 49 -3.21 -6.35 3.13
N ARG A 50 -2.36 -5.70 3.92
CA ARG A 50 -2.63 -5.51 5.36
C ARG A 50 -3.84 -4.62 5.60
N PHE A 51 -4.04 -3.59 4.77
CA PHE A 51 -5.22 -2.74 4.88
C PHE A 51 -6.50 -3.53 4.60
N ALA A 52 -6.50 -4.37 3.57
CA ALA A 52 -7.65 -5.23 3.28
C ALA A 52 -7.94 -6.17 4.45
N ASP A 53 -6.89 -6.76 5.02
CA ASP A 53 -7.04 -7.66 6.17
C ASP A 53 -7.57 -6.94 7.40
N GLU A 54 -7.16 -5.70 7.65
CA GLU A 54 -7.67 -4.92 8.79
C GLU A 54 -9.18 -4.73 8.73
N ILE A 55 -9.73 -4.47 7.56
CA ILE A 55 -11.16 -4.30 7.38
C ILE A 55 -11.90 -5.57 7.83
N VAL A 56 -11.33 -6.74 7.51
CA VAL A 56 -11.96 -8.03 7.84
C VAL A 56 -11.73 -8.43 9.29
N ASP A 57 -10.50 -8.24 9.80
CA ASP A 57 -10.06 -8.88 11.03
C ASP A 57 -10.21 -8.01 12.28
N THR A 58 -10.14 -6.68 12.17
CA THR A 58 -9.99 -5.80 13.33
C THR A 58 -11.26 -5.05 13.69
N PHE A 59 -11.97 -4.52 12.72
CA PHE A 59 -13.09 -3.62 12.97
C PHE A 59 -14.43 -4.37 12.90
N HIS A 60 -14.80 -5.00 14.02
CA HIS A 60 -15.99 -5.87 14.07
C HIS A 60 -17.32 -5.09 14.05
N ASP A 61 -17.31 -3.81 14.42
CA ASP A 61 -18.52 -2.99 14.46
C ASP A 61 -18.86 -2.34 13.13
N LEU A 62 -18.02 -2.50 12.11
CA LEU A 62 -18.25 -1.93 10.80
C LEU A 62 -19.08 -2.87 9.92
N ASP A 63 -19.81 -2.28 8.98
CA ASP A 63 -20.37 -3.02 7.85
C ASP A 63 -19.21 -3.39 6.91
N LYS A 64 -18.63 -4.55 7.15
CA LYS A 64 -17.42 -5.00 6.45
C LYS A 64 -17.62 -5.10 4.94
N LYS A 65 -18.79 -5.57 4.52
CA LYS A 65 -19.10 -5.72 3.09
C LYS A 65 -19.09 -4.36 2.40
N LYS A 66 -19.71 -3.37 3.02
CA LYS A 66 -19.76 -2.01 2.48
C LYS A 66 -18.36 -1.39 2.41
N VAL A 67 -17.58 -1.53 3.49
CA VAL A 67 -16.23 -0.98 3.57
C VAL A 67 -15.31 -1.66 2.56
N LEU A 68 -15.39 -2.99 2.42
CA LEU A 68 -14.59 -3.72 1.44
C LEU A 68 -14.96 -3.33 0.01
N ASN A 69 -16.24 -3.18 -0.27
CA ASN A 69 -16.69 -2.76 -1.61
C ASN A 69 -16.17 -1.36 -1.93
N GLN A 70 -16.17 -0.46 -0.95
CA GLN A 70 -15.63 0.89 -1.14
C GLN A 70 -14.11 0.83 -1.33
N PHE A 71 -13.42 0.02 -0.56
CA PHE A 71 -11.97 -0.16 -0.69
C PHE A 71 -11.61 -0.70 -2.08
N GLU A 72 -12.36 -1.68 -2.57
CA GLU A 72 -12.17 -2.22 -3.92
C GLU A 72 -12.35 -1.14 -4.98
N LYS A 73 -13.43 -0.36 -4.87
CA LYS A 73 -13.71 0.74 -5.79
C LYS A 73 -12.59 1.77 -5.77
N ASP A 74 -12.16 2.17 -4.58
CA ASP A 74 -11.08 3.14 -4.41
C ASP A 74 -9.77 2.62 -5.00
N THR A 75 -9.53 1.32 -4.89
CA THR A 75 -8.33 0.69 -5.45
C THR A 75 -8.34 0.80 -6.97
N PHE A 76 -9.44 0.43 -7.62
CA PHE A 76 -9.53 0.54 -9.09
C PHE A 76 -9.44 1.98 -9.57
N GLU A 77 -10.08 2.90 -8.86
CA GLU A 77 -9.97 4.32 -9.18
C GLU A 77 -8.53 4.84 -9.06
N SER A 78 -7.80 4.39 -8.03
CA SER A 78 -6.41 4.80 -7.84
C SER A 78 -5.51 4.32 -8.98
N ILE A 79 -5.75 3.13 -9.48
CA ILE A 79 -5.01 2.57 -10.61
C ILE A 79 -5.35 3.32 -11.89
N GLU A 80 -6.62 3.59 -12.14
CA GLU A 80 -7.07 4.30 -13.32
C GLU A 80 -6.54 5.74 -13.35
N ASN A 81 -6.64 6.44 -12.23
CA ASN A 81 -6.24 7.84 -12.12
C ASN A 81 -4.73 8.01 -11.84
N ARG A 82 -4.03 6.93 -11.52
CA ARG A 82 -2.61 6.95 -11.11
C ARG A 82 -2.38 7.86 -9.91
N PHE A 83 -3.37 7.91 -9.03
CA PHE A 83 -3.34 8.77 -7.86
C PHE A 83 -4.39 8.32 -6.84
N SER A 84 -4.10 8.49 -5.56
CA SER A 84 -5.08 8.36 -4.48
C SER A 84 -4.69 9.29 -3.33
N THR A 85 -5.70 9.81 -2.65
CA THR A 85 -5.49 10.53 -1.37
C THR A 85 -5.20 9.57 -0.23
N ASN A 86 -5.46 8.27 -0.42
CA ASN A 86 -5.07 7.23 0.54
C ASN A 86 -3.62 6.83 0.21
N PRO A 87 -2.64 7.12 1.09
CA PRO A 87 -1.23 6.86 0.79
C PRO A 87 -0.92 5.41 0.47
N VAL A 88 -1.61 4.47 1.11
CA VAL A 88 -1.40 3.04 0.88
C VAL A 88 -1.88 2.65 -0.52
N LEU A 89 -3.05 3.13 -0.93
CA LEU A 89 -3.54 2.90 -2.29
C LEU A 89 -2.67 3.64 -3.31
N HIS A 90 -2.20 4.84 -2.98
CA HIS A 90 -1.31 5.57 -3.87
C HIS A 90 0.01 4.81 -4.09
N SER A 91 0.63 4.31 -3.03
CA SER A 91 1.87 3.53 -3.17
C SER A 91 1.63 2.23 -3.93
N PHE A 92 0.48 1.58 -3.70
CA PHE A 92 0.13 0.35 -4.40
C PHE A 92 -0.06 0.60 -5.90
N GLN A 93 -0.77 1.66 -6.29
CA GLN A 93 -0.99 1.95 -7.71
C GLN A 93 0.30 2.28 -8.45
N MET A 94 1.34 2.75 -7.74
CA MET A 94 2.64 2.99 -8.36
C MET A 94 3.22 1.73 -8.98
N LEU A 95 2.85 0.54 -8.48
CA LEU A 95 3.27 -0.73 -9.07
C LEU A 95 2.73 -0.93 -10.48
N SER A 96 1.60 -0.31 -10.82
CA SER A 96 1.02 -0.42 -12.15
C SER A 96 1.88 0.19 -13.25
N LEU A 97 2.86 1.01 -12.85
CA LEU A 97 3.80 1.64 -13.78
C LEU A 97 5.02 0.78 -14.07
N ILE A 98 5.13 -0.35 -13.38
CA ILE A 98 6.27 -1.27 -13.54
C ILE A 98 5.89 -2.35 -14.54
N HIS A 99 6.61 -2.38 -15.64
CA HIS A 99 6.47 -3.46 -16.62
C HIS A 99 7.44 -4.58 -16.25
N ILE A 100 6.87 -5.61 -15.69
CA ILE A 100 7.65 -6.81 -15.34
C ILE A 100 7.52 -7.83 -16.45
#